data_46ee01e9dcbeab33eb13ad43ce7b722f
#
_entry.id   46ee01e9dcbeab33eb13ad43ce7b722f
#
_cell.length_a   1.000
_cell.length_b   1.000
_cell.length_c   1.000
_cell.angle_alpha   90.00
_cell.angle_beta   90.00
_cell.angle_gamma   90.00
#
_symmetry.space_group_name_H-M   'P 1'
#
loop_
_entity.id
_entity.type
_entity.pdbx_description
1 polymer ?
#
loop_
_entity_poly.entity_id
_entity_poly.type
_entity_poly.pdbx_seq_one_letter_code
_entity_poly.pdbx_strand_id
1 'polypeptide(L)'
;MQDYKTEYQRWLNSSAIDEKTRAELLSVKDNEKEQEDRFYTELEFGTAGLRGILGAGTNRMNVYVVRRATAGLAAVISKISPALAARGVAIAYDSRRCSKEFAYEAARTLAVCGIRSFVFSSIHSVPQLSFAVRELWCAAGIVITASHNPPQYNGYKVYWSHGGQVGPELAEKIFESIRRADYFDIDTSSLASVNESQMICTVSDLVDEAYYKKALSLRLNPELMQERGANYRVVYTPLHGAGLVPVTEILKRAGLKKLRVVEEQAQPDGDFPTVAAPNPEDPNAFTLALQLAKKTDAQLLLATDPDSDRLGVICRSKGGKYRPLTGNQIGCLLIYYILTMRRERGELPDDAFVVKSLVSTGLADAICASFGVEMRTVPTGFRFIAEQIDLAAKQHKGTFMFGFEESYGFLAGDFVHDKDAISTALLVCEAAIYCESKGSTLWNMLQEIYQKFGCYFEKTKSYTLAGREGMERICRAMSDLRSKTPQQFGAHKVKVFEDYSNGTTKDFEFNLSFAAQLPQCNVLRFTFSEGGNSSVIVRPSGTEPKLKLYISASAKTHAEAEQKTNELLSAANAFIEESIKS
;
A
#
# COMPACT_ATOMS: atom_id res chain seq x y z
N MET A 1 -20.87 25.13 -3.43
CA MET A 1 -20.66 24.09 -4.46
C MET A 1 -20.72 24.78 -5.81
N GLN A 2 -19.70 24.62 -6.64
CA GLN A 2 -19.75 25.06 -8.03
C GLN A 2 -20.83 24.23 -8.73
N ASP A 3 -21.68 24.89 -9.54
CA ASP A 3 -22.68 24.17 -10.34
C ASP A 3 -21.96 23.32 -11.39
N TYR A 4 -22.16 22.00 -11.38
CA TYR A 4 -21.48 21.08 -12.29
C TYR A 4 -21.74 21.44 -13.76
N LYS A 5 -22.91 22.01 -14.10
CA LYS A 5 -23.23 22.46 -15.47
C LYS A 5 -22.36 23.64 -15.89
N THR A 6 -22.13 24.58 -14.98
CA THR A 6 -21.24 25.72 -15.22
C THR A 6 -19.80 25.26 -15.43
N GLU A 7 -19.30 24.33 -14.62
CA GLU A 7 -17.92 23.82 -14.77
C GLU A 7 -17.77 22.96 -16.04
N TYR A 8 -18.75 22.12 -16.37
CA TYR A 8 -18.77 21.38 -17.64
C TYR A 8 -18.69 22.34 -18.85
N GLN A 9 -19.50 23.40 -18.87
CA GLN A 9 -19.47 24.40 -19.96
C GLN A 9 -18.16 25.16 -20.00
N ARG A 10 -17.59 25.50 -18.85
CA ARG A 10 -16.28 26.12 -18.77
C ARG A 10 -15.20 25.27 -19.43
N TRP A 11 -15.15 23.97 -19.12
CA TRP A 11 -14.22 23.04 -19.74
C TRP A 11 -14.46 22.92 -21.25
N LEU A 12 -15.70 22.67 -21.66
CA LEU A 12 -16.05 22.48 -23.07
C LEU A 12 -15.65 23.67 -23.95
N ASN A 13 -15.81 24.90 -23.43
CA ASN A 13 -15.54 26.15 -24.14
C ASN A 13 -14.09 26.66 -23.98
N SER A 14 -13.28 26.03 -23.14
CA SER A 14 -11.90 26.44 -22.94
C SER A 14 -11.05 26.17 -24.19
N SER A 15 -10.26 27.17 -24.62
CA SER A 15 -9.27 27.00 -25.68
C SER A 15 -8.03 26.19 -25.26
N ALA A 16 -7.87 25.97 -23.96
CA ALA A 16 -6.73 25.26 -23.39
C ALA A 16 -6.89 23.73 -23.41
N ILE A 17 -8.10 23.20 -23.67
CA ILE A 17 -8.28 21.74 -23.79
C ILE A 17 -7.97 21.26 -25.20
N ASP A 18 -7.36 20.06 -25.27
CA ASP A 18 -7.08 19.40 -26.55
C ASP A 18 -8.36 18.86 -27.21
N GLU A 19 -8.24 18.51 -28.51
CA GLU A 19 -9.37 18.03 -29.30
C GLU A 19 -9.94 16.71 -28.78
N LYS A 20 -9.11 15.82 -28.24
CA LYS A 20 -9.53 14.53 -27.66
C LYS A 20 -10.41 14.75 -26.43
N THR A 21 -9.97 15.61 -25.52
CA THR A 21 -10.71 16.00 -24.32
C THR A 21 -12.04 16.67 -24.69
N ARG A 22 -12.03 17.56 -25.72
CA ARG A 22 -13.24 18.21 -26.21
C ARG A 22 -14.23 17.21 -26.83
N ALA A 23 -13.76 16.28 -27.64
CA ALA A 23 -14.57 15.23 -28.23
C ALA A 23 -15.21 14.32 -27.15
N GLU A 24 -14.46 13.98 -26.11
CA GLU A 24 -14.95 13.21 -24.97
C GLU A 24 -16.06 13.97 -24.23
N LEU A 25 -15.88 15.26 -23.95
CA LEU A 25 -16.92 16.08 -23.31
C LEU A 25 -18.17 16.20 -24.18
N LEU A 26 -18.02 16.37 -25.49
CA LEU A 26 -19.14 16.40 -26.42
C LEU A 26 -19.91 15.08 -26.46
N SER A 27 -19.25 13.95 -26.28
CA SER A 27 -19.90 12.62 -26.26
C SER A 27 -20.89 12.45 -25.09
N VAL A 28 -20.72 13.22 -24.02
CA VAL A 28 -21.58 13.19 -22.83
C VAL A 28 -22.54 14.39 -22.72
N LYS A 29 -22.64 15.22 -23.77
CA LYS A 29 -23.44 16.46 -23.75
C LYS A 29 -24.92 16.25 -23.39
N ASP A 30 -25.48 15.10 -23.77
CA ASP A 30 -26.89 14.76 -23.53
C ASP A 30 -27.08 13.81 -22.33
N ASN A 31 -26.00 13.53 -21.56
CA ASN A 31 -26.02 12.67 -20.37
C ASN A 31 -25.74 13.48 -19.10
N GLU A 32 -26.79 14.07 -18.52
CA GLU A 32 -26.67 14.91 -17.32
C GLU A 32 -26.02 14.17 -16.13
N LYS A 33 -26.33 12.89 -15.94
CA LYS A 33 -25.77 12.07 -14.85
C LYS A 33 -24.26 11.90 -14.99
N GLU A 34 -23.78 11.69 -16.21
CA GLU A 34 -22.34 11.58 -16.48
C GLU A 34 -21.63 12.91 -16.34
N GLN A 35 -22.28 14.03 -16.74
CA GLN A 35 -21.74 15.38 -16.52
C GLN A 35 -21.64 15.67 -15.02
N GLU A 36 -22.69 15.38 -14.25
CA GLU A 36 -22.67 15.54 -12.81
C GLU A 36 -21.54 14.73 -12.17
N ASP A 37 -21.40 13.44 -12.48
CA ASP A 37 -20.37 12.57 -11.93
C ASP A 37 -18.94 13.05 -12.25
N ARG A 38 -18.74 13.69 -13.40
CA ARG A 38 -17.44 14.24 -13.82
C ARG A 38 -17.10 15.59 -13.18
N PHE A 39 -18.11 16.39 -12.76
CA PHE A 39 -17.91 17.79 -12.38
C PHE A 39 -18.53 18.21 -11.03
N TYR A 40 -19.25 17.31 -10.30
CA TYR A 40 -19.87 17.67 -9.01
C TYR A 40 -18.84 17.99 -7.92
N THR A 41 -17.62 17.51 -8.06
CA THR A 41 -16.51 17.74 -7.14
C THR A 41 -15.17 17.75 -7.87
N GLU A 42 -14.11 18.11 -7.18
CA GLU A 42 -12.73 17.92 -7.62
C GLU A 42 -12.15 16.66 -6.99
N LEU A 43 -11.16 16.02 -7.64
CA LEU A 43 -10.39 14.96 -7.00
C LEU A 43 -9.65 15.53 -5.79
N GLU A 44 -9.90 14.92 -4.63
CA GLU A 44 -9.24 15.31 -3.39
C GLU A 44 -7.80 14.79 -3.34
N PHE A 45 -6.86 15.68 -3.00
CA PHE A 45 -5.48 15.31 -2.73
C PHE A 45 -5.35 14.91 -1.26
N GLY A 46 -5.36 13.61 -1.01
CA GLY A 46 -5.12 13.05 0.31
C GLY A 46 -3.65 12.68 0.54
N THR A 47 -3.36 12.11 1.69
CA THR A 47 -2.01 11.60 2.02
C THR A 47 -1.54 10.45 1.11
N ALA A 48 -2.47 9.80 0.40
CA ALA A 48 -2.18 8.81 -0.64
C ALA A 48 -2.12 9.44 -2.06
N GLY A 49 -2.13 10.78 -2.17
CA GLY A 49 -2.18 11.51 -3.43
C GLY A 49 -3.58 11.59 -4.03
N LEU A 50 -3.66 11.73 -5.37
CA LEU A 50 -4.91 11.70 -6.14
C LEU A 50 -5.16 10.27 -6.66
N ARG A 51 -6.43 9.89 -6.74
CA ARG A 51 -6.85 8.65 -7.40
C ARG A 51 -8.25 8.83 -7.99
N GLY A 52 -8.43 8.47 -9.24
CA GLY A 52 -9.72 8.61 -9.91
C GLY A 52 -9.81 7.80 -11.20
N ILE A 53 -11.01 7.76 -11.76
CA ILE A 53 -11.27 7.19 -13.09
C ILE A 53 -10.64 8.11 -14.15
N LEU A 54 -10.04 7.52 -15.19
CA LEU A 54 -9.52 8.24 -16.35
C LEU A 54 -10.65 8.93 -17.12
N GLY A 55 -10.42 10.16 -17.58
CA GLY A 55 -11.35 10.90 -18.42
C GLY A 55 -11.33 12.41 -18.21
N ALA A 56 -12.12 13.11 -19.01
CA ALA A 56 -12.29 14.56 -18.92
C ALA A 56 -13.19 14.94 -17.73
N GLY A 57 -12.80 15.97 -16.97
CA GLY A 57 -13.54 16.51 -15.83
C GLY A 57 -12.69 16.72 -14.58
N THR A 58 -13.23 17.46 -13.62
CA THR A 58 -12.55 17.79 -12.37
C THR A 58 -12.48 16.60 -11.40
N ASN A 59 -13.45 15.68 -11.48
CA ASN A 59 -13.51 14.43 -10.72
C ASN A 59 -12.97 13.23 -11.53
N ARG A 60 -11.98 13.48 -12.39
CA ARG A 60 -11.35 12.47 -13.26
C ARG A 60 -9.84 12.68 -13.28
N MET A 61 -9.09 11.58 -13.55
CA MET A 61 -7.67 11.65 -13.82
C MET A 61 -7.42 11.99 -15.29
N ASN A 62 -6.76 13.12 -15.53
CA ASN A 62 -6.39 13.63 -16.86
C ASN A 62 -5.15 14.54 -16.76
N VAL A 63 -4.64 14.99 -17.88
CA VAL A 63 -3.44 15.84 -17.95
C VAL A 63 -3.61 17.18 -17.21
N TYR A 64 -4.82 17.76 -17.22
CA TYR A 64 -5.09 19.06 -16.57
C TYR A 64 -5.04 18.92 -15.04
N VAL A 65 -5.60 17.83 -14.50
CA VAL A 65 -5.51 17.50 -13.07
C VAL A 65 -4.07 17.22 -12.66
N VAL A 66 -3.30 16.52 -13.49
CA VAL A 66 -1.86 16.25 -13.25
C VAL A 66 -1.04 17.54 -13.26
N ARG A 67 -1.25 18.44 -14.25
CA ARG A 67 -0.62 19.77 -14.31
C ARG A 67 -0.88 20.56 -13.04
N ARG A 68 -2.15 20.70 -12.69
CA ARG A 68 -2.58 21.44 -11.50
C ARG A 68 -1.96 20.87 -10.21
N ALA A 69 -1.99 19.55 -10.04
CA ALA A 69 -1.39 18.89 -8.88
C ALA A 69 0.12 19.11 -8.81
N THR A 70 0.79 19.01 -9.95
CA THR A 70 2.25 19.20 -10.05
C THR A 70 2.65 20.66 -9.82
N ALA A 71 1.90 21.62 -10.34
CA ALA A 71 2.13 23.04 -10.08
C ALA A 71 1.95 23.38 -8.59
N GLY A 72 0.94 22.81 -7.94
CA GLY A 72 0.74 22.95 -6.50
C GLY A 72 1.91 22.38 -5.68
N LEU A 73 2.42 21.21 -6.05
CA LEU A 73 3.61 20.62 -5.45
C LEU A 73 4.84 21.50 -5.66
N ALA A 74 5.08 21.96 -6.89
CA ALA A 74 6.21 22.82 -7.26
C ALA A 74 6.20 24.13 -6.45
N ALA A 75 5.03 24.76 -6.29
CA ALA A 75 4.89 25.99 -5.50
C ALA A 75 5.24 25.77 -4.01
N VAL A 76 4.85 24.62 -3.43
CA VAL A 76 5.21 24.29 -2.04
C VAL A 76 6.72 24.06 -1.91
N ILE A 77 7.33 23.29 -2.82
CA ILE A 77 8.79 23.05 -2.83
C ILE A 77 9.55 24.38 -2.90
N SER A 78 9.20 25.24 -3.86
CA SER A 78 9.87 26.55 -4.07
C SER A 78 9.67 27.50 -2.89
N LYS A 79 8.50 27.49 -2.25
CA LYS A 79 8.20 28.29 -1.07
C LYS A 79 9.01 27.88 0.16
N ILE A 80 9.35 26.59 0.31
CA ILE A 80 10.17 26.11 1.44
C ILE A 80 11.59 26.66 1.31
N SER A 81 12.26 26.42 0.20
CA SER A 81 13.55 27.07 -0.11
C SER A 81 14.00 26.83 -1.55
N PRO A 82 14.76 27.77 -2.15
CA PRO A 82 15.41 27.57 -3.45
C PRO A 82 16.38 26.37 -3.45
N ALA A 83 17.07 26.12 -2.34
CA ALA A 83 17.97 24.99 -2.20
C ALA A 83 17.24 23.64 -2.28
N LEU A 84 16.03 23.55 -1.74
CA LEU A 84 15.18 22.37 -1.88
C LEU A 84 14.73 22.20 -3.33
N ALA A 85 14.26 23.26 -3.98
CA ALA A 85 13.82 23.24 -5.37
C ALA A 85 14.95 22.81 -6.33
N ALA A 86 16.18 23.22 -6.08
CA ALA A 86 17.36 22.86 -6.87
C ALA A 86 17.67 21.34 -6.84
N ARG A 87 17.19 20.61 -5.85
CA ARG A 87 17.36 19.16 -5.72
C ARG A 87 16.53 18.37 -6.77
N GLY A 88 15.48 18.98 -7.33
CA GLY A 88 14.63 18.35 -8.32
C GLY A 88 13.66 17.30 -7.75
N VAL A 89 12.92 16.64 -8.66
CA VAL A 89 11.86 15.66 -8.34
C VAL A 89 12.08 14.38 -9.15
N ALA A 90 12.08 13.22 -8.50
CA ALA A 90 12.12 11.93 -9.17
C ALA A 90 10.70 11.50 -9.60
N ILE A 91 10.56 10.89 -10.79
CA ILE A 91 9.25 10.49 -11.33
C ILE A 91 9.31 9.07 -11.84
N ALA A 92 8.42 8.20 -11.32
CA ALA A 92 8.17 6.85 -11.81
C ALA A 92 6.71 6.67 -12.25
N TYR A 93 6.44 5.62 -12.99
CA TYR A 93 5.11 5.28 -13.46
C TYR A 93 4.98 3.77 -13.67
N ASP A 94 3.76 3.27 -13.51
CA ASP A 94 3.40 1.87 -13.75
C ASP A 94 2.94 1.60 -15.19
N SER A 95 2.40 0.40 -15.43
CA SER A 95 1.93 -0.05 -16.75
C SER A 95 0.55 0.48 -17.15
N ARG A 96 -0.16 1.21 -16.29
CA ARG A 96 -1.53 1.66 -16.54
C ARG A 96 -1.64 2.58 -17.74
N ARG A 97 -2.83 2.61 -18.35
CA ARG A 97 -3.15 3.59 -19.41
C ARG A 97 -2.83 5.00 -18.94
N CYS A 98 -2.23 5.80 -19.80
CA CYS A 98 -1.83 7.19 -19.55
C CYS A 98 -0.74 7.37 -18.48
N SER A 99 -0.21 6.33 -17.82
CA SER A 99 0.80 6.52 -16.75
C SER A 99 2.07 7.20 -17.27
N LYS A 100 2.60 6.76 -18.39
CA LYS A 100 3.76 7.40 -19.04
C LYS A 100 3.47 8.84 -19.47
N GLU A 101 2.29 9.07 -20.08
CA GLU A 101 1.85 10.40 -20.51
C GLU A 101 1.79 11.36 -19.33
N PHE A 102 1.14 10.95 -18.25
CA PHE A 102 1.01 11.76 -17.04
C PHE A 102 2.37 12.01 -16.33
N ALA A 103 3.29 11.03 -16.36
CA ALA A 103 4.62 11.20 -15.80
C ALA A 103 5.42 12.28 -16.54
N TYR A 104 5.38 12.27 -17.88
CA TYR A 104 6.04 13.30 -18.70
C TYR A 104 5.32 14.65 -18.61
N GLU A 105 4.00 14.66 -18.46
CA GLU A 105 3.26 15.90 -18.24
C GLU A 105 3.60 16.54 -16.88
N ALA A 106 3.76 15.73 -15.83
CA ALA A 106 4.27 16.20 -14.55
C ALA A 106 5.71 16.77 -14.69
N ALA A 107 6.58 16.08 -15.44
CA ALA A 107 7.94 16.54 -15.69
C ALA A 107 7.98 17.89 -16.42
N ARG A 108 7.16 18.06 -17.46
CA ARG A 108 7.04 19.34 -18.19
C ARG A 108 6.50 20.45 -17.29
N THR A 109 5.50 20.15 -16.49
CA THR A 109 4.95 21.11 -15.52
C THR A 109 6.01 21.57 -14.51
N LEU A 110 6.82 20.64 -13.97
CA LEU A 110 7.96 20.99 -13.11
C LEU A 110 8.96 21.89 -13.82
N ALA A 111 9.28 21.59 -15.09
CA ALA A 111 10.20 22.37 -15.90
C ALA A 111 9.68 23.80 -16.12
N VAL A 112 8.40 23.98 -16.44
CA VAL A 112 7.74 25.31 -16.52
C VAL A 112 7.83 26.05 -15.19
N CYS A 113 7.72 25.34 -14.06
CA CYS A 113 7.87 25.90 -12.71
C CYS A 113 9.35 26.10 -12.28
N GLY A 114 10.32 25.83 -13.16
CA GLY A 114 11.76 26.00 -12.89
C GLY A 114 12.37 24.90 -12.03
N ILE A 115 11.72 23.75 -11.88
CA ILE A 115 12.21 22.60 -11.10
C ILE A 115 12.62 21.47 -12.05
N ARG A 116 13.85 20.97 -11.88
CA ARG A 116 14.36 19.82 -12.62
C ARG A 116 13.64 18.54 -12.19
N SER A 117 13.44 17.62 -13.14
CA SER A 117 12.91 16.29 -12.87
C SER A 117 13.86 15.18 -13.33
N PHE A 118 13.79 14.03 -12.65
CA PHE A 118 14.50 12.81 -12.97
C PHE A 118 13.45 11.73 -13.25
N VAL A 119 13.21 11.40 -14.52
CA VAL A 119 12.15 10.50 -14.96
C VAL A 119 12.75 9.14 -15.30
N PHE A 120 12.16 8.06 -14.80
CA PHE A 120 12.52 6.72 -15.23
C PHE A 120 12.14 6.51 -16.71
N SER A 121 13.03 5.93 -17.50
CA SER A 121 12.81 5.70 -18.94
C SER A 121 11.76 4.65 -19.27
N SER A 122 11.53 3.72 -18.34
CA SER A 122 10.55 2.63 -18.41
C SER A 122 9.70 2.60 -17.16
N ILE A 123 8.72 1.69 -17.10
CA ILE A 123 7.91 1.48 -15.90
C ILE A 123 8.79 1.08 -14.73
N HIS A 124 8.57 1.69 -13.57
CA HIS A 124 9.28 1.40 -12.33
C HIS A 124 8.33 1.36 -11.14
N SER A 125 8.75 0.60 -10.14
CA SER A 125 7.96 0.32 -8.95
C SER A 125 8.01 1.46 -7.92
N VAL A 126 7.04 1.46 -7.01
CA VAL A 126 7.01 2.37 -5.84
C VAL A 126 8.29 2.25 -4.99
N PRO A 127 8.78 1.05 -4.59
CA PRO A 127 10.01 0.97 -3.82
C PRO A 127 11.25 1.51 -4.55
N GLN A 128 11.35 1.33 -5.88
CA GLN A 128 12.44 1.91 -6.64
C GLN A 128 12.36 3.44 -6.67
N LEU A 129 11.16 4.04 -6.79
CA LEU A 129 10.99 5.49 -6.65
C LEU A 129 11.38 5.97 -5.25
N SER A 130 10.87 5.35 -4.20
CA SER A 130 11.22 5.70 -2.81
C SER A 130 12.74 5.71 -2.60
N PHE A 131 13.43 4.70 -3.12
CA PHE A 131 14.88 4.61 -3.10
C PHE A 131 15.53 5.73 -3.92
N ALA A 132 15.07 5.96 -5.16
CA ALA A 132 15.63 6.99 -6.05
C ALA A 132 15.53 8.39 -5.47
N VAL A 133 14.42 8.73 -4.79
CA VAL A 133 14.27 10.03 -4.11
C VAL A 133 15.40 10.26 -3.10
N ARG A 134 15.79 9.24 -2.36
CA ARG A 134 16.85 9.31 -1.36
C ARG A 134 18.24 9.28 -1.99
N GLU A 135 18.48 8.36 -2.92
CA GLU A 135 19.77 8.17 -3.58
C GLU A 135 20.18 9.39 -4.42
N LEU A 136 19.21 10.02 -5.09
CA LEU A 136 19.43 11.23 -5.90
C LEU A 136 19.28 12.53 -5.09
N TRP A 137 18.99 12.44 -3.79
CA TRP A 137 18.75 13.60 -2.92
C TRP A 137 17.63 14.52 -3.41
N CYS A 138 16.62 13.98 -4.07
CA CYS A 138 15.51 14.77 -4.60
C CYS A 138 14.71 15.45 -3.48
N ALA A 139 14.08 16.57 -3.81
CA ALA A 139 13.15 17.28 -2.92
C ALA A 139 11.88 16.47 -2.67
N ALA A 140 11.43 15.79 -3.71
CA ALA A 140 10.20 14.98 -3.71
C ALA A 140 10.28 13.87 -4.77
N GLY A 141 9.30 12.97 -4.73
CA GLY A 141 9.06 11.98 -5.78
C GLY A 141 7.60 11.98 -6.20
N ILE A 142 7.34 11.61 -7.44
CA ILE A 142 6.01 11.41 -7.98
C ILE A 142 5.95 9.99 -8.55
N VAL A 143 4.88 9.25 -8.24
CA VAL A 143 4.59 8.01 -8.96
C VAL A 143 3.18 8.04 -9.53
N ILE A 144 3.09 7.76 -10.83
CA ILE A 144 1.82 7.68 -11.53
C ILE A 144 1.34 6.23 -11.50
N THR A 145 0.37 5.95 -10.64
CA THR A 145 -0.18 4.62 -10.41
C THR A 145 -1.51 4.69 -9.65
N ALA A 146 -2.38 3.73 -9.85
CA ALA A 146 -3.50 3.44 -8.99
C ALA A 146 -3.36 2.07 -8.29
N SER A 147 -2.10 1.56 -8.16
CA SER A 147 -1.81 0.28 -7.49
C SER A 147 -2.67 -0.85 -8.09
N HIS A 148 -3.43 -1.55 -7.28
CA HIS A 148 -4.25 -2.71 -7.63
C HIS A 148 -5.68 -2.39 -8.08
N ASN A 149 -6.05 -1.10 -8.27
CA ASN A 149 -7.38 -0.73 -8.74
C ASN A 149 -7.65 -1.28 -10.16
N PRO A 150 -8.95 -1.42 -10.56
CA PRO A 150 -9.33 -1.80 -11.92
C PRO A 150 -8.72 -0.91 -13.02
N PRO A 151 -8.70 -1.35 -14.29
CA PRO A 151 -7.97 -0.70 -15.38
C PRO A 151 -8.41 0.73 -15.71
N GLN A 152 -9.66 1.10 -15.40
CA GLN A 152 -10.16 2.45 -15.64
C GLN A 152 -9.62 3.51 -14.68
N TYR A 153 -8.90 3.12 -13.62
CA TYR A 153 -8.33 4.04 -12.65
C TYR A 153 -6.88 4.38 -12.96
N ASN A 154 -6.49 5.62 -12.62
CA ASN A 154 -5.10 6.00 -12.45
C ASN A 154 -4.96 6.93 -11.22
N GLY A 155 -3.73 7.32 -10.87
CA GLY A 155 -3.48 8.15 -9.71
C GLY A 155 -2.13 8.85 -9.78
N TYR A 156 -1.92 9.73 -8.82
CA TYR A 156 -0.74 10.57 -8.68
C TYR A 156 -0.35 10.61 -7.21
N LYS A 157 0.67 9.84 -6.81
CA LYS A 157 1.17 9.77 -5.43
C LYS A 157 2.39 10.68 -5.28
N VAL A 158 2.51 11.35 -4.13
CA VAL A 158 3.66 12.22 -3.81
C VAL A 158 4.46 11.64 -2.65
N TYR A 159 5.76 11.61 -2.84
CA TYR A 159 6.78 11.22 -1.87
C TYR A 159 7.63 12.45 -1.51
N TRP A 160 8.08 12.51 -0.26
CA TRP A 160 8.92 13.62 0.17
C TRP A 160 10.41 13.22 0.19
N SER A 161 11.28 14.14 0.50
CA SER A 161 12.74 13.99 0.44
C SER A 161 13.33 12.83 1.25
N HIS A 162 12.59 12.30 2.22
CA HIS A 162 12.96 11.10 2.97
C HIS A 162 12.57 9.78 2.25
N GLY A 163 11.92 9.85 1.08
CA GLY A 163 11.50 8.70 0.31
C GLY A 163 10.15 8.09 0.72
N GLY A 164 9.49 8.61 1.76
CA GLY A 164 8.16 8.19 2.20
C GLY A 164 7.05 9.10 1.68
N GLN A 165 5.81 8.65 1.75
CA GLN A 165 4.64 9.45 1.39
C GLN A 165 4.54 10.71 2.27
N VAL A 166 3.96 11.78 1.72
CA VAL A 166 3.78 13.05 2.45
C VAL A 166 2.91 12.87 3.69
N GLY A 167 3.33 13.50 4.80
CA GLY A 167 2.54 13.55 6.03
C GLY A 167 1.32 14.49 5.90
N PRO A 168 0.36 14.45 6.86
CA PRO A 168 -0.89 15.20 6.77
C PRO A 168 -0.71 16.70 6.62
N GLU A 169 0.17 17.31 7.41
CA GLU A 169 0.41 18.77 7.37
C GLU A 169 0.96 19.23 6.02
N LEU A 170 1.86 18.42 5.43
CA LEU A 170 2.43 18.74 4.14
C LEU A 170 1.44 18.47 3.00
N ALA A 171 0.66 17.39 3.11
CA ALA A 171 -0.41 17.09 2.17
C ALA A 171 -1.45 18.22 2.14
N GLU A 172 -1.83 18.78 3.29
CA GLU A 172 -2.75 19.94 3.35
C GLU A 172 -2.15 21.18 2.68
N LYS A 173 -0.89 21.50 2.94
CA LYS A 173 -0.19 22.61 2.27
C LYS A 173 -0.14 22.44 0.74
N ILE A 174 0.09 21.22 0.28
CA ILE A 174 0.09 20.91 -1.15
C ILE A 174 -1.33 21.08 -1.70
N PHE A 175 -2.35 20.56 -1.00
CA PHE A 175 -3.74 20.66 -1.41
C PHE A 175 -4.24 22.10 -1.48
N GLU A 176 -3.92 22.93 -0.48
CA GLU A 176 -4.20 24.37 -0.53
C GLU A 176 -3.54 25.04 -1.72
N SER A 177 -2.30 24.64 -2.06
CA SER A 177 -1.60 25.18 -3.21
C SER A 177 -2.22 24.74 -4.53
N ILE A 178 -2.66 23.48 -4.64
CA ILE A 178 -3.40 22.95 -5.79
C ILE A 178 -4.70 23.73 -6.01
N ARG A 179 -5.46 24.02 -4.95
CA ARG A 179 -6.73 24.77 -5.04
C ARG A 179 -6.57 26.20 -5.56
N ARG A 180 -5.40 26.81 -5.37
CA ARG A 180 -5.11 28.17 -5.86
C ARG A 180 -4.77 28.21 -7.35
N ALA A 181 -4.33 27.10 -7.93
CA ALA A 181 -4.03 26.99 -9.35
C ALA A 181 -5.29 26.64 -10.15
N ASP A 182 -5.45 27.22 -11.31
CA ASP A 182 -6.49 26.82 -12.26
C ASP A 182 -6.05 25.62 -13.10
N TYR A 183 -6.99 24.85 -13.66
CA TYR A 183 -6.71 23.71 -14.54
C TYR A 183 -6.03 24.13 -15.83
N PHE A 184 -6.20 25.37 -16.25
CA PHE A 184 -5.78 25.89 -17.55
C PHE A 184 -4.64 26.91 -17.47
N ASP A 185 -4.14 27.25 -16.26
CA ASP A 185 -3.07 28.22 -16.07
C ASP A 185 -1.70 27.70 -16.53
N ILE A 186 -1.51 26.38 -16.62
CA ILE A 186 -0.23 25.76 -16.96
C ILE A 186 -0.21 25.36 -18.44
N ASP A 187 0.54 26.10 -19.22
CA ASP A 187 0.83 25.76 -20.62
C ASP A 187 2.19 25.09 -20.75
N THR A 188 2.18 23.75 -20.86
CA THR A 188 3.38 22.96 -21.07
C THR A 188 3.84 22.93 -22.53
N SER A 189 3.02 23.39 -23.48
CA SER A 189 3.37 23.48 -24.91
C SER A 189 4.36 24.61 -25.20
N SER A 190 4.42 25.60 -24.31
CA SER A 190 5.36 26.73 -24.41
C SER A 190 6.81 26.36 -24.08
N LEU A 191 7.06 25.15 -23.55
CA LEU A 191 8.40 24.70 -23.18
C LEU A 191 9.26 24.45 -24.44
N ALA A 192 10.29 25.26 -24.62
CA ALA A 192 11.22 25.07 -25.74
C ALA A 192 12.00 23.75 -25.59
N SER A 193 12.21 23.01 -26.68
CA SER A 193 12.87 21.69 -26.67
C SER A 193 14.25 21.68 -25.99
N VAL A 194 15.00 22.78 -26.12
CA VAL A 194 16.31 22.95 -25.45
C VAL A 194 16.17 23.01 -23.92
N ASN A 195 15.17 23.76 -23.45
CA ASN A 195 14.90 23.84 -22.00
C ASN A 195 14.34 22.51 -21.47
N GLU A 196 13.52 21.80 -22.27
CA GLU A 196 13.00 20.47 -21.91
C GLU A 196 14.15 19.49 -21.66
N SER A 197 15.12 19.38 -22.57
CA SER A 197 16.26 18.47 -22.45
C SER A 197 17.20 18.77 -21.27
N GLN A 198 17.24 20.02 -20.79
CA GLN A 198 18.03 20.41 -19.63
C GLN A 198 17.31 20.18 -18.31
N MET A 199 15.98 20.25 -18.32
CA MET A 199 15.14 20.18 -17.12
C MET A 199 14.57 18.79 -16.86
N ILE A 200 14.43 17.94 -17.90
CA ILE A 200 13.92 16.58 -17.78
C ILE A 200 15.08 15.60 -18.02
N CYS A 201 15.60 15.05 -16.95
CA CYS A 201 16.71 14.09 -16.99
C CYS A 201 16.19 12.66 -16.86
N THR A 202 16.85 11.71 -17.52
CA THR A 202 16.57 10.28 -17.29
C THR A 202 17.28 9.79 -16.03
N VAL A 203 16.60 8.99 -15.22
CA VAL A 203 17.23 8.29 -14.10
C VAL A 203 18.23 7.27 -14.64
N SER A 204 19.44 7.27 -14.08
CA SER A 204 20.50 6.34 -14.48
C SER A 204 20.22 4.92 -13.96
N ASP A 205 20.55 3.91 -14.75
CA ASP A 205 20.49 2.49 -14.38
C ASP A 205 21.34 2.17 -13.12
N LEU A 206 22.30 3.06 -12.79
CA LEU A 206 23.08 2.96 -11.54
C LEU A 206 22.22 3.05 -10.28
N VAL A 207 21.08 3.72 -10.35
CA VAL A 207 20.10 3.79 -9.24
C VAL A 207 19.48 2.41 -8.99
N ASP A 208 19.11 1.70 -10.06
CA ASP A 208 18.59 0.34 -9.95
C ASP A 208 19.65 -0.63 -9.43
N GLU A 209 20.89 -0.53 -9.90
CA GLU A 209 22.01 -1.34 -9.39
C GLU A 209 22.28 -1.08 -7.89
N ALA A 210 22.22 0.17 -7.45
CA ALA A 210 22.35 0.52 -6.05
C ALA A 210 21.19 -0.05 -5.21
N TYR A 211 19.95 0.02 -5.73
CA TYR A 211 18.78 -0.59 -5.10
C TYR A 211 18.95 -2.12 -4.97
N TYR A 212 19.30 -2.82 -6.04
CA TYR A 212 19.51 -4.27 -6.00
C TYR A 212 20.61 -4.66 -5.00
N LYS A 213 21.69 -3.91 -4.93
CA LYS A 213 22.76 -4.16 -3.95
C LYS A 213 22.23 -4.04 -2.52
N LYS A 214 21.44 -3.02 -2.23
CA LYS A 214 20.81 -2.83 -0.90
C LYS A 214 19.81 -3.94 -0.58
N ALA A 215 18.92 -4.27 -1.52
CA ALA A 215 17.93 -5.33 -1.33
C ALA A 215 18.59 -6.71 -1.13
N LEU A 216 19.65 -7.03 -1.89
CA LEU A 216 20.42 -8.27 -1.71
C LEU A 216 21.14 -8.33 -0.36
N SER A 217 21.49 -7.22 0.27
CA SER A 217 22.12 -7.21 1.60
C SER A 217 21.17 -7.60 2.73
N LEU A 218 19.86 -7.66 2.48
CA LEU A 218 18.87 -8.13 3.47
C LEU A 218 18.87 -9.64 3.69
N ARG A 219 19.52 -10.40 2.80
CA ARG A 219 19.57 -11.88 2.93
C ARG A 219 20.22 -12.29 4.23
N LEU A 220 19.59 -13.23 4.88
CA LEU A 220 20.06 -13.81 6.14
C LEU A 220 20.83 -15.14 5.93
N ASN A 221 20.60 -15.80 4.82
CA ASN A 221 21.29 -17.06 4.46
C ASN A 221 21.74 -17.05 2.97
N PRO A 222 22.61 -16.11 2.56
CA PRO A 222 23.01 -15.98 1.16
C PRO A 222 23.70 -17.24 0.61
N GLU A 223 24.48 -17.95 1.42
CA GLU A 223 25.15 -19.21 1.04
C GLU A 223 24.12 -20.30 0.73
N LEU A 224 23.11 -20.45 1.59
CA LEU A 224 22.02 -21.40 1.41
C LEU A 224 21.22 -21.11 0.13
N MET A 225 21.00 -19.82 -0.17
CA MET A 225 20.35 -19.40 -1.41
C MET A 225 21.17 -19.80 -2.64
N GLN A 226 22.49 -19.63 -2.61
CA GLN A 226 23.37 -20.03 -3.72
C GLN A 226 23.42 -21.56 -3.88
N GLU A 227 23.48 -22.30 -2.79
CA GLU A 227 23.59 -23.76 -2.79
C GLU A 227 22.32 -24.45 -3.29
N ARG A 228 21.14 -24.03 -2.76
CA ARG A 228 19.86 -24.72 -2.97
C ARG A 228 18.90 -23.99 -3.91
N GLY A 229 19.02 -22.68 -4.05
CA GLY A 229 18.12 -21.86 -4.88
C GLY A 229 18.10 -22.30 -6.34
N ALA A 230 19.22 -22.83 -6.85
CA ALA A 230 19.29 -23.34 -8.23
C ALA A 230 18.26 -24.45 -8.53
N ASN A 231 17.81 -25.19 -7.52
CA ASN A 231 16.86 -26.28 -7.66
C ASN A 231 15.46 -25.95 -7.16
N TYR A 232 15.29 -24.87 -6.40
CA TYR A 232 14.00 -24.46 -5.86
C TYR A 232 13.13 -23.86 -6.97
N ARG A 233 11.92 -24.39 -7.14
CA ARG A 233 11.01 -24.02 -8.23
C ARG A 233 10.00 -22.98 -7.76
N VAL A 234 10.06 -21.80 -8.39
CA VAL A 234 9.18 -20.66 -8.11
C VAL A 234 8.41 -20.26 -9.35
N VAL A 235 7.14 -19.98 -9.22
CA VAL A 235 6.33 -19.31 -10.24
C VAL A 235 6.07 -17.88 -9.79
N TYR A 236 6.24 -16.93 -10.69
CA TYR A 236 6.00 -15.52 -10.43
C TYR A 236 5.07 -14.91 -11.48
N THR A 237 4.17 -14.05 -11.03
CA THR A 237 3.38 -13.18 -11.91
C THR A 237 3.51 -11.71 -11.48
N PRO A 238 3.90 -10.82 -12.39
CA PRO A 238 3.89 -9.37 -12.15
C PRO A 238 2.49 -8.75 -12.32
N LEU A 239 1.47 -9.53 -12.65
CA LEU A 239 0.12 -9.03 -12.97
C LEU A 239 0.14 -7.85 -13.95
N HIS A 240 0.91 -7.99 -15.05
CA HIS A 240 1.14 -6.97 -16.08
C HIS A 240 1.83 -5.68 -15.57
N GLY A 241 2.43 -5.68 -14.38
CA GLY A 241 2.98 -4.52 -13.70
C GLY A 241 4.50 -4.35 -13.79
N ALA A 242 5.03 -3.38 -13.05
CA ALA A 242 6.43 -2.99 -13.02
C ALA A 242 7.37 -4.02 -12.32
N GLY A 243 6.80 -5.02 -11.63
CA GLY A 243 7.58 -6.01 -10.88
C GLY A 243 8.36 -7.01 -11.71
N LEU A 244 8.04 -7.15 -13.02
CA LEU A 244 8.69 -8.17 -13.86
C LEU A 244 10.21 -8.12 -13.78
N VAL A 245 10.78 -6.98 -14.14
CA VAL A 245 12.23 -6.81 -14.20
C VAL A 245 12.87 -6.91 -12.80
N PRO A 246 12.47 -6.09 -11.81
CA PRO A 246 13.18 -6.06 -10.55
C PRO A 246 13.04 -7.35 -9.72
N VAL A 247 11.87 -8.01 -9.71
CA VAL A 247 11.70 -9.28 -8.98
C VAL A 247 12.48 -10.41 -9.64
N THR A 248 12.43 -10.53 -10.97
CA THR A 248 13.18 -11.59 -11.66
C THR A 248 14.69 -11.38 -11.53
N GLU A 249 15.16 -10.15 -11.62
CA GLU A 249 16.58 -9.83 -11.51
C GLU A 249 17.12 -10.11 -10.10
N ILE A 250 16.43 -9.65 -9.05
CA ILE A 250 16.88 -9.87 -7.68
C ILE A 250 16.89 -11.36 -7.30
N LEU A 251 15.87 -12.12 -7.69
CA LEU A 251 15.79 -13.55 -7.42
C LEU A 251 16.87 -14.33 -8.19
N LYS A 252 17.14 -13.95 -9.43
CA LYS A 252 18.23 -14.54 -10.24
C LYS A 252 19.60 -14.27 -9.60
N ARG A 253 19.89 -13.03 -9.20
CA ARG A 253 21.13 -12.63 -8.51
C ARG A 253 21.28 -13.35 -7.16
N ALA A 254 20.17 -13.67 -6.51
CA ALA A 254 20.16 -14.45 -5.27
C ALA A 254 20.41 -15.95 -5.46
N GLY A 255 20.44 -16.46 -6.71
CA GLY A 255 20.75 -17.86 -7.00
C GLY A 255 19.56 -18.72 -7.46
N LEU A 256 18.34 -18.16 -7.61
CA LEU A 256 17.19 -18.90 -8.13
C LEU A 256 17.30 -19.07 -9.65
N LYS A 257 17.49 -20.33 -10.11
CA LYS A 257 17.59 -20.66 -11.55
C LYS A 257 16.29 -21.24 -12.13
N LYS A 258 15.40 -21.77 -11.28
CA LYS A 258 14.12 -22.35 -11.71
C LYS A 258 12.92 -21.43 -11.42
N LEU A 259 13.11 -20.14 -11.70
CA LEU A 259 12.03 -19.16 -11.71
C LEU A 259 11.28 -19.24 -13.05
N ARG A 260 9.95 -19.37 -12.98
CA ARG A 260 9.04 -19.35 -14.15
C ARG A 260 8.08 -18.18 -14.00
N VAL A 261 8.07 -17.31 -14.98
CA VAL A 261 7.10 -16.21 -15.06
C VAL A 261 5.87 -16.69 -15.81
N VAL A 262 4.68 -16.22 -15.41
CA VAL A 262 3.43 -16.42 -16.14
C VAL A 262 3.49 -15.54 -17.39
N GLU A 263 3.71 -16.16 -18.55
CA GLU A 263 3.97 -15.45 -19.81
C GLU A 263 2.82 -14.52 -20.21
N GLU A 264 1.56 -14.98 -20.03
CA GLU A 264 0.36 -14.22 -20.33
C GLU A 264 0.19 -12.95 -19.47
N GLN A 265 0.89 -12.88 -18.34
CA GLN A 265 0.86 -11.76 -17.40
C GLN A 265 2.20 -11.00 -17.32
N ALA A 266 3.20 -11.42 -18.10
CA ALA A 266 4.55 -10.88 -18.03
C ALA A 266 4.65 -9.48 -18.66
N GLN A 267 4.01 -9.31 -19.82
CA GLN A 267 4.11 -8.03 -20.54
C GLN A 267 3.28 -6.94 -19.83
N PRO A 268 3.84 -5.73 -19.67
CA PRO A 268 3.11 -4.58 -19.15
C PRO A 268 1.88 -4.29 -20.01
N ASP A 269 0.71 -4.26 -19.38
CA ASP A 269 -0.56 -3.96 -20.04
C ASP A 269 -1.52 -3.27 -19.08
N GLY A 270 -1.90 -2.02 -19.40
CA GLY A 270 -2.80 -1.20 -18.58
C GLY A 270 -4.26 -1.65 -18.59
N ASP A 271 -4.63 -2.62 -19.42
CA ASP A 271 -5.97 -3.20 -19.48
C ASP A 271 -6.11 -4.42 -18.59
N PHE A 272 -5.00 -4.99 -18.11
CA PHE A 272 -4.97 -6.17 -17.24
C PHE A 272 -5.85 -7.32 -17.75
N PRO A 273 -5.72 -7.77 -19.02
CA PRO A 273 -6.72 -8.58 -19.70
C PRO A 273 -6.97 -9.95 -19.07
N THR A 274 -6.10 -10.40 -18.19
CA THR A 274 -6.18 -11.72 -17.55
C THR A 274 -6.82 -11.70 -16.17
N VAL A 275 -7.13 -10.50 -15.62
CA VAL A 275 -7.68 -10.33 -14.27
C VAL A 275 -8.69 -9.17 -14.23
N ALA A 276 -9.72 -9.27 -13.40
CA ALA A 276 -10.67 -8.18 -13.19
C ALA A 276 -10.04 -6.96 -12.50
N ALA A 277 -9.07 -7.23 -11.60
CA ALA A 277 -8.23 -6.24 -10.98
C ALA A 277 -6.86 -6.89 -10.67
N PRO A 278 -5.74 -6.20 -10.85
CA PRO A 278 -4.40 -6.75 -10.64
C PRO A 278 -4.02 -6.72 -9.14
N ASN A 279 -4.81 -7.41 -8.32
CA ASN A 279 -4.67 -7.41 -6.86
C ASN A 279 -4.18 -8.77 -6.34
N PRO A 280 -2.96 -8.86 -5.78
CA PRO A 280 -2.42 -10.10 -5.23
C PRO A 280 -3.14 -10.60 -3.95
N GLU A 281 -4.06 -9.82 -3.38
CA GLU A 281 -4.96 -10.27 -2.31
C GLU A 281 -6.10 -11.16 -2.85
N ASP A 282 -6.44 -11.02 -4.15
CA ASP A 282 -7.48 -11.83 -4.78
C ASP A 282 -6.92 -13.20 -5.22
N PRO A 283 -7.42 -14.32 -4.68
CA PRO A 283 -6.99 -15.65 -5.12
C PRO A 283 -7.18 -15.89 -6.63
N ASN A 284 -8.13 -15.23 -7.28
CA ASN A 284 -8.36 -15.34 -8.72
C ASN A 284 -7.20 -14.80 -9.56
N ALA A 285 -6.45 -13.82 -9.03
CA ALA A 285 -5.26 -13.28 -9.69
C ALA A 285 -4.16 -14.35 -9.88
N PHE A 286 -4.17 -15.41 -9.06
CA PHE A 286 -3.24 -16.53 -9.14
C PHE A 286 -3.69 -17.68 -10.07
N THR A 287 -4.81 -17.56 -10.75
CA THR A 287 -5.36 -18.68 -11.55
C THR A 287 -4.35 -19.24 -12.56
N LEU A 288 -3.70 -18.38 -13.36
CA LEU A 288 -2.69 -18.78 -14.33
C LEU A 288 -1.40 -19.28 -13.66
N ALA A 289 -0.98 -18.59 -12.59
CA ALA A 289 0.18 -19.01 -11.80
C ALA A 289 -0.02 -20.41 -11.17
N LEU A 290 -1.21 -20.73 -10.67
CA LEU A 290 -1.56 -22.06 -10.15
C LEU A 290 -1.54 -23.14 -11.24
N GLN A 291 -2.00 -22.82 -12.45
CA GLN A 291 -1.94 -23.74 -13.59
C GLN A 291 -0.49 -24.03 -13.98
N LEU A 292 0.35 -22.98 -14.07
CA LEU A 292 1.76 -23.12 -14.38
C LEU A 292 2.50 -23.88 -13.26
N ALA A 293 2.18 -23.61 -12.00
CA ALA A 293 2.79 -24.27 -10.84
C ALA A 293 2.51 -25.78 -10.82
N LYS A 294 1.30 -26.20 -11.16
CA LYS A 294 0.95 -27.62 -11.29
C LYS A 294 1.74 -28.31 -12.42
N LYS A 295 1.96 -27.63 -13.56
CA LYS A 295 2.74 -28.16 -14.70
C LYS A 295 4.23 -28.26 -14.39
N THR A 296 4.77 -27.33 -13.61
CA THR A 296 6.20 -27.24 -13.29
C THR A 296 6.56 -27.80 -11.93
N ASP A 297 5.59 -28.33 -11.20
CA ASP A 297 5.75 -28.82 -9.82
C ASP A 297 6.40 -27.78 -8.89
N ALA A 298 5.96 -26.50 -9.02
CA ALA A 298 6.53 -25.40 -8.24
C ALA A 298 6.18 -25.52 -6.75
N GLN A 299 7.08 -25.04 -5.90
CA GLN A 299 6.95 -25.09 -4.44
C GLN A 299 6.41 -23.77 -3.88
N LEU A 300 6.59 -22.67 -4.62
CA LEU A 300 6.21 -21.33 -4.21
C LEU A 300 5.67 -20.56 -5.41
N LEU A 301 4.62 -19.75 -5.20
CA LEU A 301 4.09 -18.83 -6.17
C LEU A 301 4.08 -17.43 -5.55
N LEU A 302 4.46 -16.45 -6.35
CA LEU A 302 4.53 -15.04 -5.99
C LEU A 302 3.72 -14.22 -6.97
N ALA A 303 3.05 -13.18 -6.49
CA ALA A 303 2.40 -12.17 -7.32
C ALA A 303 2.63 -10.78 -6.74
N THR A 304 2.92 -9.80 -7.61
CA THR A 304 2.98 -8.38 -7.23
C THR A 304 1.89 -7.59 -7.94
N ASP A 305 1.41 -6.52 -7.32
CA ASP A 305 0.53 -5.57 -7.98
C ASP A 305 1.30 -4.66 -8.98
N PRO A 306 0.63 -3.85 -9.79
CA PRO A 306 1.28 -3.11 -10.88
C PRO A 306 2.42 -2.18 -10.48
N ASP A 307 2.39 -1.59 -9.31
CA ASP A 307 3.44 -0.72 -8.76
C ASP A 307 4.37 -1.43 -7.77
N SER A 308 4.19 -2.77 -7.61
CA SER A 308 5.05 -3.69 -6.86
C SER A 308 5.32 -3.27 -5.42
N ASP A 309 4.31 -2.69 -4.78
CA ASP A 309 4.33 -2.38 -3.37
C ASP A 309 3.67 -3.48 -2.51
N ARG A 310 2.92 -4.43 -3.13
CA ARG A 310 2.28 -5.57 -2.46
C ARG A 310 2.76 -6.89 -3.01
N LEU A 311 2.87 -7.88 -2.11
CA LEU A 311 3.28 -9.25 -2.44
C LEU A 311 2.26 -10.28 -1.96
N GLY A 312 1.67 -11.02 -2.89
CA GLY A 312 0.89 -12.23 -2.61
C GLY A 312 1.76 -13.48 -2.70
N VAL A 313 1.46 -14.45 -1.84
CA VAL A 313 2.24 -15.71 -1.73
C VAL A 313 1.29 -16.91 -1.65
N ILE A 314 1.56 -17.92 -2.46
CA ILE A 314 0.98 -19.25 -2.30
C ILE A 314 2.11 -20.26 -2.10
N CYS A 315 2.09 -20.99 -1.01
CA CYS A 315 3.08 -22.03 -0.74
C CYS A 315 2.48 -23.43 -0.89
N ARG A 316 3.33 -24.40 -1.26
CA ARG A 316 2.96 -25.81 -1.34
C ARG A 316 3.23 -26.50 0.00
N SER A 317 2.21 -27.17 0.56
CA SER A 317 2.35 -27.98 1.77
C SER A 317 3.02 -29.33 1.48
N LYS A 318 3.52 -30.03 2.49
CA LYS A 318 4.08 -31.40 2.36
C LYS A 318 3.12 -32.37 1.66
N GLY A 319 1.82 -32.23 1.87
CA GLY A 319 0.79 -33.03 1.19
C GLY A 319 0.48 -32.60 -0.25
N GLY A 320 1.30 -31.72 -0.86
CA GLY A 320 1.16 -31.29 -2.26
C GLY A 320 0.09 -30.24 -2.52
N LYS A 321 -0.68 -29.80 -1.51
CA LYS A 321 -1.74 -28.79 -1.67
C LYS A 321 -1.14 -27.38 -1.67
N TYR A 322 -1.56 -26.55 -2.62
CA TYR A 322 -1.25 -25.13 -2.66
C TYR A 322 -2.11 -24.36 -1.66
N ARG A 323 -1.46 -23.54 -0.83
CA ARG A 323 -2.05 -22.80 0.28
C ARG A 323 -1.79 -21.30 0.10
N PRO A 324 -2.80 -20.51 -0.25
CA PRO A 324 -2.70 -19.05 -0.20
C PRO A 324 -2.40 -18.61 1.23
N LEU A 325 -1.48 -17.66 1.38
CA LEU A 325 -1.15 -17.02 2.66
C LEU A 325 -1.77 -15.63 2.70
N THR A 326 -2.38 -15.26 3.83
CA THR A 326 -2.84 -13.89 4.06
C THR A 326 -1.66 -12.95 4.33
N GLY A 327 -1.86 -11.62 4.19
CA GLY A 327 -0.83 -10.64 4.53
C GLY A 327 -0.35 -10.77 5.97
N ASN A 328 -1.25 -11.04 6.91
CA ASN A 328 -0.91 -11.33 8.31
C ASN A 328 -0.02 -12.57 8.45
N GLN A 329 -0.32 -13.64 7.75
CA GLN A 329 0.47 -14.88 7.79
C GLN A 329 1.86 -14.69 7.19
N ILE A 330 1.97 -13.97 6.08
CA ILE A 330 3.26 -13.64 5.44
C ILE A 330 4.09 -12.76 6.40
N GLY A 331 3.49 -11.72 6.99
CA GLY A 331 4.13 -10.85 7.96
C GLY A 331 4.68 -11.63 9.16
N CYS A 332 3.86 -12.49 9.78
CA CYS A 332 4.29 -13.33 10.91
C CYS A 332 5.39 -14.33 10.55
N LEU A 333 5.31 -14.96 9.38
CA LEU A 333 6.35 -15.86 8.88
C LEU A 333 7.69 -15.14 8.72
N LEU A 334 7.68 -13.95 8.12
CA LEU A 334 8.89 -13.14 7.91
C LEU A 334 9.46 -12.60 9.23
N ILE A 335 8.63 -12.11 10.14
CA ILE A 335 9.06 -11.68 11.47
C ILE A 335 9.74 -12.85 12.19
N TYR A 336 9.08 -14.02 12.23
CA TYR A 336 9.63 -15.20 12.90
C TYR A 336 10.95 -15.66 12.27
N TYR A 337 11.03 -15.70 10.93
CA TYR A 337 12.23 -16.05 10.20
C TYR A 337 13.38 -15.08 10.47
N ILE A 338 13.14 -13.77 10.30
CA ILE A 338 14.16 -12.73 10.49
C ILE A 338 14.71 -12.75 11.91
N LEU A 339 13.84 -12.78 12.91
CA LEU A 339 14.25 -12.75 14.32
C LEU A 339 14.96 -14.04 14.73
N THR A 340 14.52 -15.19 14.19
CA THR A 340 15.20 -16.48 14.44
C THR A 340 16.62 -16.48 13.88
N MET A 341 16.77 -16.11 12.60
CA MET A 341 18.09 -16.13 11.96
C MET A 341 19.07 -15.15 12.62
N ARG A 342 18.62 -13.96 12.96
CA ARG A 342 19.44 -12.97 13.66
C ARG A 342 19.83 -13.42 15.08
N ARG A 343 18.92 -14.05 15.81
CA ARG A 343 19.20 -14.60 17.14
C ARG A 343 20.22 -15.75 17.07
N GLU A 344 20.05 -16.69 16.13
CA GLU A 344 20.96 -17.82 15.94
C GLU A 344 22.39 -17.37 15.61
N ARG A 345 22.54 -16.21 14.96
CA ARG A 345 23.84 -15.61 14.62
C ARG A 345 24.41 -14.67 15.68
N GLY A 346 23.65 -14.38 16.73
CA GLY A 346 24.04 -13.35 17.70
C GLY A 346 24.00 -11.93 17.13
N GLU A 347 23.23 -11.69 16.07
CA GLU A 347 23.09 -10.41 15.36
C GLU A 347 21.76 -9.69 15.66
N LEU A 348 20.96 -10.18 16.61
CA LEU A 348 19.72 -9.52 17.01
C LEU A 348 20.04 -8.35 17.94
N PRO A 349 19.81 -7.10 17.55
CA PRO A 349 20.11 -5.94 18.38
C PRO A 349 19.20 -5.89 19.63
N ASP A 350 19.73 -5.40 20.75
CA ASP A 350 18.98 -5.25 21.99
C ASP A 350 17.85 -4.21 21.88
N ASP A 351 18.01 -3.24 20.97
CA ASP A 351 17.02 -2.20 20.68
C ASP A 351 16.20 -2.48 19.41
N ALA A 352 16.12 -3.75 18.98
CA ALA A 352 15.37 -4.17 17.81
C ALA A 352 13.88 -3.85 17.95
N PHE A 353 13.27 -3.34 16.87
CA PHE A 353 11.82 -3.15 16.82
C PHE A 353 11.21 -3.58 15.48
N VAL A 354 9.95 -4.00 15.57
CA VAL A 354 9.08 -4.32 14.44
C VAL A 354 7.89 -3.37 14.45
N VAL A 355 7.35 -3.02 13.29
CA VAL A 355 6.21 -2.10 13.18
C VAL A 355 5.06 -2.79 12.46
N LYS A 356 3.84 -2.62 12.97
CA LYS A 356 2.62 -3.09 12.30
C LYS A 356 1.49 -2.06 12.33
N SER A 357 0.56 -2.17 11.39
CA SER A 357 -0.69 -1.40 11.47
C SER A 357 -1.58 -1.91 12.61
N LEU A 358 -2.41 -1.02 13.16
CA LEU A 358 -3.38 -1.34 14.23
C LEU A 358 -4.32 -2.50 13.88
N VAL A 359 -4.63 -2.66 12.59
CA VAL A 359 -5.55 -3.68 12.07
C VAL A 359 -4.85 -5.00 11.72
N SER A 360 -3.52 -5.06 11.84
CA SER A 360 -2.74 -6.29 11.63
C SER A 360 -2.81 -7.20 12.85
N THR A 361 -2.51 -8.49 12.63
CA THR A 361 -2.69 -9.57 13.62
C THR A 361 -1.95 -9.38 14.93
N GLY A 362 -2.58 -9.79 16.04
CA GLY A 362 -1.94 -9.88 17.36
C GLY A 362 -0.93 -11.03 17.48
N LEU A 363 -0.85 -11.95 16.52
CA LEU A 363 0.17 -13.00 16.47
C LEU A 363 1.58 -12.41 16.38
N ALA A 364 1.73 -11.31 15.66
CA ALA A 364 3.00 -10.61 15.54
C ALA A 364 3.52 -10.08 16.88
N ASP A 365 2.62 -9.59 17.77
CA ASP A 365 2.99 -9.16 19.13
C ASP A 365 3.54 -10.33 19.93
N ALA A 366 2.87 -11.49 19.90
CA ALA A 366 3.29 -12.69 20.61
C ALA A 366 4.66 -13.20 20.13
N ILE A 367 4.89 -13.16 18.81
CA ILE A 367 6.20 -13.52 18.23
C ILE A 367 7.27 -12.56 18.75
N CYS A 368 7.12 -11.24 18.56
CA CYS A 368 8.11 -10.25 18.99
C CYS A 368 8.42 -10.32 20.48
N ALA A 369 7.39 -10.46 21.34
CA ALA A 369 7.57 -10.63 22.78
C ALA A 369 8.45 -11.84 23.14
N SER A 370 8.32 -12.97 22.42
CA SER A 370 9.13 -14.16 22.65
C SER A 370 10.61 -13.98 22.30
N PHE A 371 10.91 -12.97 21.47
CA PHE A 371 12.28 -12.59 21.11
C PHE A 371 12.80 -11.41 21.94
N GLY A 372 12.00 -10.80 22.80
CA GLY A 372 12.35 -9.58 23.53
C GLY A 372 12.41 -8.35 22.62
N VAL A 373 11.75 -8.39 21.46
CA VAL A 373 11.74 -7.32 20.46
C VAL A 373 10.52 -6.43 20.66
N GLU A 374 10.72 -5.11 20.58
CA GLU A 374 9.64 -4.11 20.67
C GLU A 374 8.70 -4.24 19.47
N MET A 375 7.38 -4.35 19.72
CA MET A 375 6.35 -4.20 18.69
C MET A 375 5.77 -2.79 18.75
N ARG A 376 5.97 -2.00 17.71
CA ARG A 376 5.33 -0.68 17.55
C ARG A 376 4.08 -0.81 16.71
N THR A 377 2.93 -0.47 17.28
CA THR A 377 1.66 -0.42 16.55
C THR A 377 1.39 1.00 16.11
N VAL A 378 1.01 1.19 14.84
CA VAL A 378 0.75 2.50 14.23
C VAL A 378 -0.63 2.54 13.57
N PRO A 379 -1.21 3.71 13.29
CA PRO A 379 -2.41 3.82 12.47
C PRO A 379 -2.23 3.16 11.09
N THR A 380 -3.32 2.84 10.41
CA THR A 380 -3.28 2.28 9.05
C THR A 380 -2.73 3.30 8.05
N GLY A 381 -1.81 2.85 7.23
CA GLY A 381 -1.09 3.64 6.24
C GLY A 381 0.42 3.51 6.41
N PHE A 382 1.09 3.04 5.36
CA PHE A 382 2.49 2.64 5.44
C PHE A 382 3.44 3.80 5.79
N ARG A 383 3.01 5.04 5.54
CA ARG A 383 3.73 6.25 5.99
C ARG A 383 4.01 6.26 7.49
N PHE A 384 3.08 5.74 8.32
CA PHE A 384 3.29 5.68 9.77
C PHE A 384 4.36 4.65 10.16
N ILE A 385 4.54 3.60 9.34
CA ILE A 385 5.67 2.66 9.49
C ILE A 385 6.97 3.38 9.14
N ALA A 386 7.01 4.12 8.03
CA ALA A 386 8.17 4.92 7.63
C ALA A 386 8.53 5.99 8.67
N GLU A 387 7.54 6.65 9.28
CA GLU A 387 7.75 7.62 10.37
C GLU A 387 8.48 6.99 11.58
N GLN A 388 8.21 5.71 11.91
CA GLN A 388 8.92 5.03 13.00
C GLN A 388 10.39 4.79 12.66
N ILE A 389 10.71 4.52 11.39
CA ILE A 389 12.09 4.39 10.91
C ILE A 389 12.81 5.75 11.01
N ASP A 390 12.16 6.81 10.54
CA ASP A 390 12.72 8.17 10.60
C ASP A 390 12.93 8.64 12.04
N LEU A 391 11.99 8.35 12.94
CA LEU A 391 12.11 8.69 14.37
C LEU A 391 13.27 7.95 15.02
N ALA A 392 13.43 6.65 14.74
CA ALA A 392 14.55 5.86 15.25
C ALA A 392 15.90 6.42 14.76
N ALA A 393 16.01 6.75 13.48
CA ALA A 393 17.20 7.35 12.89
C ALA A 393 17.53 8.72 13.51
N LYS A 394 16.54 9.60 13.70
CA LYS A 394 16.72 10.93 14.31
C LYS A 394 17.10 10.85 15.78
N GLN A 395 16.57 9.89 16.50
CA GLN A 395 16.85 9.69 17.93
C GLN A 395 18.11 8.85 18.17
N HIS A 396 18.71 8.27 17.12
CA HIS A 396 19.80 7.30 17.21
C HIS A 396 19.46 6.16 18.19
N LYS A 397 18.19 5.72 18.18
CA LYS A 397 17.66 4.70 19.10
C LYS A 397 16.64 3.82 18.40
N GLY A 398 16.86 2.52 18.46
CA GLY A 398 16.03 1.50 17.87
C GLY A 398 16.53 1.06 16.50
N THR A 399 16.64 -0.25 16.32
CA THR A 399 17.05 -0.87 15.05
C THR A 399 15.84 -1.52 14.41
N PHE A 400 15.43 -0.99 13.24
CA PHE A 400 14.28 -1.49 12.49
C PHE A 400 14.56 -2.87 11.90
N MET A 401 13.69 -3.84 12.21
CA MET A 401 13.82 -5.21 11.70
C MET A 401 12.85 -5.51 10.56
N PHE A 402 11.59 -5.09 10.69
CA PHE A 402 10.53 -5.38 9.74
C PHE A 402 9.28 -4.51 10.00
N GLY A 403 8.54 -4.21 8.94
CA GLY A 403 7.25 -3.54 9.03
C GLY A 403 6.23 -4.14 8.09
N PHE A 404 4.93 -4.19 8.49
CA PHE A 404 3.91 -4.74 7.62
C PHE A 404 2.50 -4.20 7.89
N GLU A 405 1.66 -4.31 6.87
CA GLU A 405 0.22 -4.17 6.93
C GLU A 405 -0.46 -5.46 6.46
N GLU A 406 -1.64 -5.75 7.00
CA GLU A 406 -2.45 -6.93 6.66
C GLU A 406 -2.81 -6.99 5.17
N SER A 407 -2.80 -5.85 4.51
CA SER A 407 -3.11 -5.67 3.09
C SER A 407 -1.92 -5.98 2.15
N TYR A 408 -1.12 -6.97 2.52
CA TYR A 408 -0.02 -7.50 1.70
C TYR A 408 1.14 -6.52 1.45
N GLY A 409 1.27 -5.49 2.29
CA GLY A 409 2.37 -4.53 2.26
C GLY A 409 3.43 -4.85 3.31
N PHE A 410 4.70 -4.94 2.89
CA PHE A 410 5.82 -5.35 3.74
C PHE A 410 7.05 -4.48 3.48
N LEU A 411 7.91 -4.36 4.49
CA LEU A 411 9.20 -3.67 4.39
C LEU A 411 10.22 -4.33 5.33
N ALA A 412 11.38 -4.67 4.82
CA ALA A 412 12.45 -5.34 5.58
C ALA A 412 13.74 -4.50 5.72
N GLY A 413 13.87 -3.41 4.99
CA GLY A 413 15.05 -2.54 5.02
C GLY A 413 14.67 -1.09 5.21
N ASP A 414 15.59 -0.28 5.72
CA ASP A 414 15.43 1.15 5.99
C ASP A 414 15.83 2.05 4.81
N PHE A 415 16.29 1.46 3.70
CA PHE A 415 16.68 2.20 2.49
C PHE A 415 15.49 2.61 1.60
N VAL A 416 14.32 2.03 1.83
CA VAL A 416 13.03 2.35 1.24
C VAL A 416 12.08 2.78 2.36
N HIS A 417 11.21 3.76 2.12
CA HIS A 417 10.24 4.29 3.11
C HIS A 417 8.78 4.10 2.64
N ASP A 418 8.54 3.06 1.88
CA ASP A 418 7.20 2.52 1.55
C ASP A 418 7.31 0.99 1.46
N LYS A 419 6.20 0.32 1.20
CA LYS A 419 6.13 -1.12 0.98
C LYS A 419 7.06 -1.54 -0.16
N ASP A 420 7.74 -2.65 0.02
CA ASP A 420 8.69 -3.20 -0.94
C ASP A 420 8.43 -4.69 -1.19
N ALA A 421 7.65 -4.97 -2.23
CA ALA A 421 7.36 -6.34 -2.63
C ALA A 421 8.58 -7.07 -3.24
N ILE A 422 9.55 -6.33 -3.76
CA ILE A 422 10.73 -6.88 -4.44
C ILE A 422 11.67 -7.51 -3.42
N SER A 423 12.07 -6.76 -2.40
CA SER A 423 12.91 -7.29 -1.31
C SER A 423 12.14 -8.31 -0.45
N THR A 424 10.84 -8.14 -0.31
CA THR A 424 9.98 -9.12 0.39
C THR A 424 9.92 -10.45 -0.36
N ALA A 425 9.80 -10.44 -1.69
CA ALA A 425 9.83 -11.65 -2.51
C ALA A 425 11.14 -12.42 -2.34
N LEU A 426 12.28 -11.72 -2.25
CA LEU A 426 13.59 -12.30 -1.95
C LEU A 426 13.57 -13.02 -0.60
N LEU A 427 13.11 -12.35 0.47
CA LEU A 427 13.10 -12.91 1.82
C LEU A 427 12.11 -14.09 1.96
N VAL A 428 10.95 -14.03 1.28
CA VAL A 428 10.00 -15.15 1.23
C VAL A 428 10.64 -16.37 0.56
N CYS A 429 11.36 -16.18 -0.54
CA CYS A 429 12.10 -17.26 -1.20
C CYS A 429 13.19 -17.84 -0.30
N GLU A 430 13.94 -16.99 0.38
CA GLU A 430 14.98 -17.43 1.31
C GLU A 430 14.39 -18.23 2.48
N ALA A 431 13.33 -17.74 3.12
CA ALA A 431 12.63 -18.47 4.18
C ALA A 431 12.06 -19.81 3.71
N ALA A 432 11.53 -19.86 2.47
CA ALA A 432 11.03 -21.10 1.88
C ALA A 432 12.14 -22.14 1.63
N ILE A 433 13.29 -21.70 1.12
CA ILE A 433 14.48 -22.54 0.91
C ILE A 433 15.06 -22.99 2.25
N TYR A 434 15.06 -22.12 3.27
CA TYR A 434 15.46 -22.49 4.63
C TYR A 434 14.55 -23.60 5.19
N CYS A 435 13.22 -23.47 5.06
CA CYS A 435 12.30 -24.53 5.46
C CYS A 435 12.60 -25.85 4.73
N GLU A 436 12.80 -25.78 3.41
CA GLU A 436 13.10 -26.96 2.58
C GLU A 436 14.42 -27.63 3.02
N SER A 437 15.45 -26.86 3.37
CA SER A 437 16.72 -27.38 3.87
C SER A 437 16.57 -28.17 5.18
N LYS A 438 15.54 -27.88 5.95
CA LYS A 438 15.15 -28.59 7.18
C LYS A 438 14.11 -29.70 6.94
N GLY A 439 13.83 -30.05 5.68
CA GLY A 439 12.78 -31.00 5.31
C GLY A 439 11.36 -30.53 5.63
N SER A 440 11.13 -29.22 5.70
CA SER A 440 9.87 -28.57 6.04
C SER A 440 9.34 -27.68 4.88
N THR A 441 8.29 -26.90 5.10
CA THR A 441 7.71 -25.94 4.17
C THR A 441 7.30 -24.66 4.90
N LEU A 442 7.07 -23.55 4.19
CA LEU A 442 6.51 -22.34 4.81
C LEU A 442 5.18 -22.62 5.53
N TRP A 443 4.34 -23.48 4.95
CA TRP A 443 3.09 -23.89 5.61
C TRP A 443 3.33 -24.59 6.96
N ASN A 444 4.31 -25.47 7.01
CA ASN A 444 4.67 -26.14 8.25
C ASN A 444 5.25 -25.17 9.29
N MET A 445 6.12 -24.25 8.87
CA MET A 445 6.61 -23.19 9.76
C MET A 445 5.46 -22.37 10.34
N LEU A 446 4.44 -22.03 9.54
CA LEU A 446 3.25 -21.34 10.03
C LEU A 446 2.49 -22.18 11.07
N GLN A 447 2.36 -23.50 10.88
CA GLN A 447 1.73 -24.39 11.85
C GLN A 447 2.54 -24.47 13.15
N GLU A 448 3.88 -24.49 13.09
CA GLU A 448 4.76 -24.43 14.26
C GLU A 448 4.59 -23.12 15.03
N ILE A 449 4.48 -21.99 14.31
CA ILE A 449 4.17 -20.66 14.90
C ILE A 449 2.82 -20.71 15.65
N TYR A 450 1.78 -21.28 15.04
CA TYR A 450 0.47 -21.41 15.68
C TYR A 450 0.50 -22.35 16.90
N GLN A 451 1.25 -23.44 16.86
CA GLN A 451 1.42 -24.33 18.00
C GLN A 451 2.12 -23.63 19.17
N LYS A 452 3.07 -22.75 18.87
CA LYS A 452 3.87 -22.04 19.88
C LYS A 452 3.14 -20.84 20.49
N PHE A 453 2.37 -20.09 19.69
CA PHE A 453 1.83 -18.80 20.08
C PHE A 453 0.29 -18.75 20.10
N GLY A 454 -0.39 -19.84 19.76
CA GLY A 454 -1.84 -19.90 19.56
C GLY A 454 -2.26 -19.61 18.11
N CYS A 455 -3.46 -20.06 17.77
CA CYS A 455 -4.05 -19.85 16.45
C CYS A 455 -4.78 -18.51 16.40
N TYR A 456 -4.50 -17.72 15.36
CA TYR A 456 -5.18 -16.47 15.07
C TYR A 456 -5.94 -16.62 13.76
N PHE A 457 -7.15 -16.08 13.75
CA PHE A 457 -7.98 -16.04 12.56
C PHE A 457 -8.57 -14.63 12.39
N GLU A 458 -8.47 -14.08 11.18
CA GLU A 458 -8.92 -12.74 10.87
C GLU A 458 -9.88 -12.74 9.71
N LYS A 459 -10.85 -11.85 9.76
CA LYS A 459 -11.75 -11.53 8.65
C LYS A 459 -11.93 -10.03 8.51
N THR A 460 -12.01 -9.57 7.27
CA THR A 460 -12.35 -8.19 6.94
C THR A 460 -13.64 -8.16 6.14
N LYS A 461 -14.58 -7.30 6.53
CA LYS A 461 -15.78 -6.99 5.75
C LYS A 461 -15.77 -5.52 5.34
N SER A 462 -16.08 -5.26 4.08
CA SER A 462 -16.20 -3.90 3.56
C SER A 462 -17.64 -3.61 3.18
N TYR A 463 -18.14 -2.45 3.60
CA TYR A 463 -19.43 -1.89 3.18
C TYR A 463 -19.14 -0.75 2.22
N THR A 464 -19.56 -0.88 0.96
CA THR A 464 -19.43 0.17 -0.05
C THR A 464 -20.79 0.80 -0.26
N LEU A 465 -20.92 2.09 0.02
CA LEU A 465 -22.15 2.86 -0.07
C LEU A 465 -21.91 4.03 -1.03
N ALA A 466 -22.50 3.97 -2.22
CA ALA A 466 -22.24 4.94 -3.26
C ALA A 466 -22.79 6.33 -2.95
N GLY A 467 -22.08 7.37 -3.41
CA GLY A 467 -22.53 8.76 -3.40
C GLY A 467 -22.51 9.42 -2.02
N ARG A 468 -23.08 10.65 -1.98
CA ARG A 468 -23.14 11.51 -0.79
C ARG A 468 -23.94 10.85 0.34
N GLU A 469 -25.09 10.28 0.01
CA GLU A 469 -25.95 9.60 0.99
C GLU A 469 -25.21 8.43 1.66
N GLY A 470 -24.39 7.67 0.88
CA GLY A 470 -23.56 6.60 1.42
C GLY A 470 -22.54 7.11 2.43
N MET A 471 -21.89 8.24 2.17
CA MET A 471 -20.96 8.85 3.10
C MET A 471 -21.66 9.30 4.40
N GLU A 472 -22.84 9.92 4.29
CA GLU A 472 -23.63 10.35 5.45
C GLU A 472 -24.04 9.15 6.33
N ARG A 473 -24.41 8.02 5.72
CA ARG A 473 -24.70 6.76 6.43
C ARG A 473 -23.47 6.20 7.16
N ILE A 474 -22.30 6.24 6.54
CA ILE A 474 -21.04 5.83 7.19
C ILE A 474 -20.71 6.71 8.40
N CYS A 475 -20.83 8.05 8.25
CA CYS A 475 -20.63 9.00 9.34
C CYS A 475 -21.60 8.72 10.51
N ARG A 476 -22.87 8.43 10.20
CA ARG A 476 -23.88 8.07 11.19
C ARG A 476 -23.53 6.80 11.95
N ALA A 477 -23.16 5.73 11.22
CA ALA A 477 -22.75 4.46 11.84
C ALA A 477 -21.55 4.64 12.80
N MET A 478 -20.57 5.47 12.44
CA MET A 478 -19.45 5.80 13.31
C MET A 478 -19.88 6.61 14.54
N SER A 479 -20.83 7.55 14.36
CA SER A 479 -21.40 8.34 15.48
C SER A 479 -22.21 7.48 16.43
N ASP A 480 -23.01 6.54 15.93
CA ASP A 480 -23.79 5.61 16.73
C ASP A 480 -22.89 4.68 17.57
N LEU A 481 -21.83 4.12 16.97
CA LEU A 481 -20.84 3.31 17.69
C LEU A 481 -20.14 4.06 18.82
N ARG A 482 -19.95 5.38 18.68
CA ARG A 482 -19.38 6.24 19.71
C ARG A 482 -20.36 6.57 20.83
N SER A 483 -21.57 7.00 20.46
CA SER A 483 -22.58 7.46 21.42
C SER A 483 -23.28 6.30 22.15
N LYS A 484 -23.54 5.20 21.44
CA LYS A 484 -24.19 3.98 21.94
C LYS A 484 -23.19 2.86 22.09
N THR A 485 -21.97 3.15 22.60
CA THR A 485 -20.85 2.21 22.64
C THR A 485 -21.28 0.80 23.07
N PRO A 486 -21.21 -0.22 22.20
CA PRO A 486 -21.60 -1.58 22.56
C PRO A 486 -20.73 -2.13 23.68
N GLN A 487 -21.36 -2.68 24.72
CA GLN A 487 -20.66 -3.36 25.82
C GLN A 487 -20.49 -4.86 25.57
N GLN A 488 -21.09 -5.37 24.49
CA GLN A 488 -20.95 -6.76 24.06
C GLN A 488 -21.21 -6.90 22.55
N PHE A 489 -20.60 -7.88 21.93
CA PHE A 489 -20.88 -8.35 20.59
C PHE A 489 -21.29 -9.83 20.65
N GLY A 490 -22.60 -10.12 20.53
CA GLY A 490 -23.15 -11.44 20.80
C GLY A 490 -22.89 -11.86 22.25
N ALA A 491 -22.24 -13.01 22.46
CA ALA A 491 -21.86 -13.51 23.78
C ALA A 491 -20.58 -12.86 24.34
N HIS A 492 -19.83 -12.11 23.54
CA HIS A 492 -18.50 -11.60 23.88
C HIS A 492 -18.61 -10.22 24.54
N LYS A 493 -18.23 -10.11 25.80
CA LYS A 493 -18.21 -8.85 26.58
C LYS A 493 -17.00 -8.00 26.16
N VAL A 494 -17.23 -6.72 25.87
CA VAL A 494 -16.17 -5.75 25.62
C VAL A 494 -15.45 -5.45 26.92
N LYS A 495 -14.14 -5.60 26.91
CA LYS A 495 -13.26 -5.22 28.02
C LYS A 495 -12.79 -3.77 27.84
N VAL A 496 -12.22 -3.45 26.68
CA VAL A 496 -11.67 -2.12 26.39
C VAL A 496 -12.27 -1.60 25.10
N PHE A 497 -12.67 -0.34 25.12
CA PHE A 497 -13.07 0.45 23.97
C PHE A 497 -12.09 1.60 23.76
N GLU A 498 -11.59 1.75 22.55
CA GLU A 498 -10.68 2.80 22.15
C GLU A 498 -11.29 3.60 20.99
N ASP A 499 -11.45 4.89 21.22
CA ASP A 499 -11.81 5.86 20.17
C ASP A 499 -10.60 6.74 19.87
N TYR A 500 -9.92 6.43 18.80
CA TYR A 500 -8.71 7.16 18.41
C TYR A 500 -9.01 8.54 17.80
N SER A 501 -10.28 8.86 17.46
CA SER A 501 -10.62 10.19 16.94
C SER A 501 -10.62 11.28 18.02
N ASN A 502 -10.97 10.91 19.23
CA ASN A 502 -10.94 11.80 20.41
C ASN A 502 -9.82 11.46 21.39
N GLY A 503 -9.02 10.43 21.08
CA GLY A 503 -7.90 10.00 21.90
C GLY A 503 -8.30 9.37 23.25
N THR A 504 -9.47 8.71 23.35
CA THR A 504 -9.99 8.15 24.60
C THR A 504 -9.98 6.63 24.60
N THR A 505 -9.50 6.04 25.67
CA THR A 505 -9.62 4.62 25.99
C THR A 505 -10.52 4.45 27.22
N LYS A 506 -11.50 3.54 27.16
CA LYS A 506 -12.37 3.15 28.26
C LYS A 506 -12.17 1.68 28.60
N ASP A 507 -11.79 1.38 29.81
CA ASP A 507 -11.74 0.04 30.34
C ASP A 507 -13.04 -0.21 31.15
N PHE A 508 -13.89 -1.09 30.62
CA PHE A 508 -15.19 -1.42 31.28
C PHE A 508 -15.06 -2.37 32.44
N GLU A 509 -13.95 -3.12 32.54
CA GLU A 509 -13.71 -4.05 33.66
C GLU A 509 -13.35 -3.28 34.94
N PHE A 510 -12.52 -2.25 34.82
CA PHE A 510 -12.07 -1.40 35.92
C PHE A 510 -12.81 -0.06 36.03
N ASN A 511 -13.72 0.23 35.10
CA ASN A 511 -14.42 1.51 34.96
C ASN A 511 -13.48 2.71 34.93
N LEU A 512 -12.39 2.59 34.16
CA LEU A 512 -11.36 3.61 33.99
C LEU A 512 -11.42 4.25 32.59
N SER A 513 -11.02 5.51 32.53
CA SER A 513 -10.81 6.20 31.24
C SER A 513 -9.45 6.87 31.24
N PHE A 514 -8.71 6.71 30.14
CA PHE A 514 -7.37 7.29 29.97
C PHE A 514 -7.10 7.63 28.49
N ALA A 515 -5.99 8.29 28.22
CA ALA A 515 -5.63 8.68 26.85
C ALA A 515 -5.26 7.46 25.99
N ALA A 516 -5.74 7.43 24.76
CA ALA A 516 -5.31 6.44 23.78
C ALA A 516 -3.82 6.63 23.41
N GLN A 517 -3.12 5.54 23.18
CA GLN A 517 -1.67 5.56 22.94
C GLN A 517 -1.28 5.90 21.50
N LEU A 518 -2.21 5.76 20.54
CA LEU A 518 -1.93 6.03 19.13
C LEU A 518 -2.29 7.46 18.73
N PRO A 519 -1.65 7.98 17.67
CA PRO A 519 -2.03 9.26 17.07
C PRO A 519 -3.50 9.30 16.65
N GLN A 520 -4.07 10.51 16.65
CA GLN A 520 -5.46 10.75 16.32
C GLN A 520 -5.81 10.23 14.91
N CYS A 521 -6.80 9.34 14.83
CA CYS A 521 -7.32 8.79 13.59
C CYS A 521 -8.78 8.34 13.75
N ASN A 522 -9.54 8.32 12.66
CA ASN A 522 -10.97 7.93 12.71
C ASN A 522 -11.12 6.40 12.76
N VAL A 523 -10.79 5.80 13.89
CA VAL A 523 -10.84 4.35 14.13
C VAL A 523 -11.44 4.08 15.50
N LEU A 524 -12.28 3.06 15.60
CA LEU A 524 -12.80 2.50 16.85
C LEU A 524 -12.29 1.07 17.00
N ARG A 525 -11.81 0.72 18.21
CA ARG A 525 -11.36 -0.62 18.54
C ARG A 525 -12.06 -1.12 19.80
N PHE A 526 -12.53 -2.36 19.73
CA PHE A 526 -13.13 -3.10 20.84
C PHE A 526 -12.30 -4.35 21.09
N THR A 527 -11.88 -4.57 22.34
CA THR A 527 -11.22 -5.81 22.78
C THR A 527 -12.08 -6.50 23.84
N PHE A 528 -11.90 -7.81 24.02
CA PHE A 528 -12.84 -8.64 24.76
C PHE A 528 -12.23 -9.23 26.03
N SER A 529 -13.09 -9.52 27.03
CA SER A 529 -12.69 -10.04 28.36
C SER A 529 -12.25 -11.51 28.32
N GLU A 530 -12.73 -12.27 27.38
CA GLU A 530 -12.48 -13.71 27.25
C GLU A 530 -11.10 -14.00 26.66
N GLY A 531 -10.07 -13.90 27.43
CA GLY A 531 -8.68 -14.34 27.14
C GLY A 531 -8.24 -14.32 25.68
N GLY A 532 -7.03 -13.86 25.41
CA GLY A 532 -6.47 -13.76 24.08
C GLY A 532 -6.67 -12.39 23.41
N ASN A 533 -5.96 -12.17 22.28
CA ASN A 533 -5.96 -10.90 21.55
C ASN A 533 -7.10 -10.84 20.51
N SER A 534 -8.37 -10.95 20.97
CA SER A 534 -9.53 -10.80 20.08
C SER A 534 -9.98 -9.35 20.00
N SER A 535 -10.30 -8.87 18.82
CA SER A 535 -10.74 -7.49 18.60
C SER A 535 -11.71 -7.33 17.44
N VAL A 536 -12.53 -6.28 17.55
CA VAL A 536 -13.34 -5.72 16.47
C VAL A 536 -12.85 -4.31 16.24
N ILE A 537 -12.47 -3.98 15.00
CA ILE A 537 -12.01 -2.64 14.62
C ILE A 537 -12.90 -2.13 13.49
N VAL A 538 -13.40 -0.90 13.66
CA VAL A 538 -14.26 -0.22 12.68
C VAL A 538 -13.55 1.03 12.18
N ARG A 539 -13.42 1.15 10.85
CA ARG A 539 -12.71 2.26 10.21
C ARG A 539 -13.39 2.69 8.91
N PRO A 540 -13.77 3.96 8.75
CA PRO A 540 -14.16 4.48 7.45
C PRO A 540 -12.94 4.66 6.56
N SER A 541 -13.12 4.53 5.24
CA SER A 541 -12.09 4.90 4.27
C SER A 541 -11.96 6.43 4.22
N GLY A 542 -10.73 6.93 4.08
CA GLY A 542 -10.50 8.37 3.92
C GLY A 542 -10.70 8.88 2.48
N THR A 543 -10.79 7.97 1.49
CA THR A 543 -10.80 8.34 0.07
C THR A 543 -12.00 7.78 -0.71
N GLU A 544 -12.75 6.88 -0.12
CA GLU A 544 -13.87 6.21 -0.78
C GLU A 544 -15.04 6.07 0.21
N PRO A 545 -16.30 6.05 -0.24
CA PRO A 545 -17.46 5.83 0.61
C PRO A 545 -17.54 4.36 1.06
N LYS A 546 -16.56 3.95 1.85
CA LYS A 546 -16.41 2.58 2.39
C LYS A 546 -16.22 2.60 3.89
N LEU A 547 -16.88 1.67 4.58
CA LEU A 547 -16.64 1.33 5.97
C LEU A 547 -16.02 -0.06 6.03
N LYS A 548 -14.89 -0.19 6.70
CA LYS A 548 -14.20 -1.47 6.89
C LYS A 548 -14.37 -1.94 8.33
N LEU A 549 -14.70 -3.21 8.46
CA LEU A 549 -14.81 -3.94 9.71
C LEU A 549 -13.74 -5.03 9.72
N TYR A 550 -12.81 -4.95 10.66
CA TYR A 550 -11.76 -5.94 10.87
C TYR A 550 -12.06 -6.73 12.14
N ILE A 551 -12.09 -8.03 12.02
CA ILE A 551 -12.29 -8.95 13.14
C ILE A 551 -11.07 -9.82 13.27
N SER A 552 -10.54 -9.93 14.48
CA SER A 552 -9.47 -10.84 14.82
C SER A 552 -9.85 -11.62 16.08
N ALA A 553 -9.67 -12.93 16.05
CA ALA A 553 -9.80 -13.75 17.24
C ALA A 553 -8.65 -14.74 17.37
N SER A 554 -8.26 -15.02 18.62
CA SER A 554 -7.26 -16.04 18.94
C SER A 554 -7.85 -17.13 19.82
N ALA A 555 -7.39 -18.37 19.60
CA ALA A 555 -7.79 -19.56 20.39
C ALA A 555 -6.67 -20.62 20.37
N LYS A 556 -6.91 -21.74 21.09
CA LYS A 556 -5.95 -22.86 21.11
C LYS A 556 -5.89 -23.59 19.78
N THR A 557 -7.02 -23.69 19.08
CA THR A 557 -7.12 -24.34 17.77
C THR A 557 -7.61 -23.38 16.69
N HIS A 558 -7.28 -23.70 15.43
CA HIS A 558 -7.72 -22.90 14.29
C HIS A 558 -9.25 -22.87 14.16
N ALA A 559 -9.92 -24.02 14.41
CA ALA A 559 -11.37 -24.12 14.33
C ALA A 559 -12.08 -23.24 15.38
N GLU A 560 -11.57 -23.21 16.62
CA GLU A 560 -12.09 -22.33 17.68
C GLU A 560 -11.86 -20.85 17.34
N ALA A 561 -10.68 -20.48 16.82
CA ALA A 561 -10.39 -19.11 16.42
C ALA A 561 -11.32 -18.66 15.26
N GLU A 562 -11.53 -19.54 14.27
CA GLU A 562 -12.45 -19.28 13.17
C GLU A 562 -13.90 -19.15 13.62
N GLN A 563 -14.37 -20.03 14.49
CA GLN A 563 -15.71 -19.95 15.07
C GLN A 563 -15.92 -18.62 15.81
N LYS A 564 -15.03 -18.26 16.70
CA LYS A 564 -15.07 -17.00 17.47
C LYS A 564 -15.06 -15.77 16.56
N THR A 565 -14.23 -15.79 15.49
CA THR A 565 -14.20 -14.72 14.50
C THR A 565 -15.54 -14.59 13.77
N ASN A 566 -16.19 -15.71 13.41
CA ASN A 566 -17.49 -15.70 12.74
C ASN A 566 -18.60 -15.19 13.67
N GLU A 567 -18.60 -15.53 14.94
CA GLU A 567 -19.53 -15.04 15.96
C GLU A 567 -19.41 -13.53 16.13
N LEU A 568 -18.17 -13.03 16.32
CA LEU A 568 -17.89 -11.59 16.43
C LEU A 568 -18.28 -10.83 15.16
N LEU A 569 -17.96 -11.39 13.98
CA LEU A 569 -18.33 -10.79 12.68
C LEU A 569 -19.85 -10.67 12.53
N SER A 570 -20.59 -11.73 12.88
CA SER A 570 -22.04 -11.74 12.79
C SER A 570 -22.67 -10.66 13.68
N ALA A 571 -22.21 -10.57 14.93
CA ALA A 571 -22.72 -9.60 15.90
C ALA A 571 -22.36 -8.15 15.53
N ALA A 572 -21.11 -7.90 15.14
CA ALA A 572 -20.68 -6.58 14.69
C ALA A 572 -21.39 -6.14 13.40
N ASN A 573 -21.62 -7.09 12.46
CA ASN A 573 -22.35 -6.83 11.24
C ASN A 573 -23.80 -6.40 11.52
N ALA A 574 -24.51 -7.07 12.43
CA ALA A 574 -25.88 -6.73 12.79
C ALA A 574 -25.97 -5.28 13.31
N PHE A 575 -25.06 -4.87 14.19
CA PHE A 575 -25.01 -3.50 14.71
C PHE A 575 -24.75 -2.46 13.61
N ILE A 576 -23.76 -2.71 12.73
CA ILE A 576 -23.44 -1.77 11.67
C ILE A 576 -24.58 -1.67 10.64
N GLU A 577 -25.20 -2.79 10.27
CA GLU A 577 -26.32 -2.78 9.31
C GLU A 577 -27.54 -2.03 9.84
N GLU A 578 -27.83 -2.11 11.14
CA GLU A 578 -28.87 -1.33 11.79
C GLU A 578 -28.57 0.17 11.72
N SER A 579 -27.34 0.58 12.06
CA SER A 579 -26.92 2.00 12.01
C SER A 579 -26.84 2.56 10.59
N ILE A 580 -26.58 1.72 9.57
CA ILE A 580 -26.56 2.14 8.16
C ILE A 580 -27.99 2.26 7.59
N LYS A 581 -28.94 1.42 8.04
CA LYS A 581 -30.33 1.43 7.56
C LYS A 581 -31.17 2.55 8.17
N SER A 582 -30.86 2.96 9.40
CA SER A 582 -31.49 4.11 10.08
C SER A 582 -30.99 5.45 9.50
#